data_28e0d1bd736364df6f7c17883d3f11ad
#
_entry.id   28e0d1bd736364df6f7c17883d3f11ad
#
_cell.length_a   1.000
_cell.length_b   1.000
_cell.length_c   1.000
_cell.angle_alpha   90.00
_cell.angle_beta   90.00
_cell.angle_gamma   90.00
#
_symmetry.space_group_name_H-M   'P 1'
#
loop_
_entity.id
_entity.type
_entity.pdbx_description
1 polymer ?
#
loop_
_entity_poly.entity_id
_entity_poly.type
_entity_poly.pdbx_seq_one_letter_code
_entity_poly.pdbx_strand_id
1 'polypeptide(L)'
;MINIKCSAPDKLKLSSLVPFQGELKKRTEKDVKALADSIMQDGLLMPFAVWQHNGQNYLLDGHGRLAALTDIALVDNSVVDQKMPVIIINADTEDEAKKALLQITSSYGKITKDGAIRFTKTIPEYRAPAINKFVHKQVVARTTQERPLGALIRIRVPHDKEQAVRDLLSQVDYITVL
;
A
#
# COMPACT_ATOMS: atom_id res chain seq x y z
N MET A 1 9.87 23.69 25.87
CA MET A 1 10.33 23.81 24.47
C MET A 1 10.53 22.40 23.93
N ILE A 2 10.02 22.10 22.74
CA ILE A 2 10.17 20.76 22.11
C ILE A 2 11.57 20.69 21.47
N ASN A 3 12.31 19.60 21.73
CA ASN A 3 13.60 19.37 21.10
C ASN A 3 13.40 18.88 19.65
N ILE A 4 13.88 19.64 18.66
CA ILE A 4 13.78 19.32 17.23
C ILE A 4 15.02 18.54 16.82
N LYS A 5 14.86 17.25 16.52
CA LYS A 5 15.95 16.33 16.15
C LYS A 5 16.06 16.07 14.63
N CYS A 6 15.39 16.83 13.80
CA CYS A 6 15.51 16.71 12.34
C CYS A 6 16.03 18.01 11.70
N SER A 7 16.83 17.86 10.63
CA SER A 7 17.32 18.98 9.84
C SER A 7 16.31 19.47 8.81
N ALA A 8 16.64 20.58 8.17
CA ALA A 8 16.01 20.98 6.92
C ALA A 8 16.22 19.88 5.83
N PRO A 9 15.33 19.81 4.82
CA PRO A 9 15.50 18.86 3.71
C PRO A 9 16.82 19.05 2.97
N ASP A 10 17.46 17.95 2.61
CA ASP A 10 18.69 17.88 1.84
C ASP A 10 18.56 16.84 0.73
N LYS A 11 19.60 16.59 -0.05
CA LYS A 11 19.59 15.61 -1.15
C LYS A 11 20.83 14.74 -1.13
N LEU A 12 20.63 13.42 -1.13
CA LEU A 12 21.71 12.43 -1.22
C LEU A 12 21.49 11.49 -2.43
N LYS A 13 22.58 10.96 -3.00
CA LYS A 13 22.49 9.94 -4.03
C LYS A 13 21.84 8.68 -3.47
N LEU A 14 20.98 8.03 -4.25
CA LEU A 14 20.35 6.77 -3.85
C LEU A 14 21.40 5.70 -3.46
N SER A 15 22.48 5.60 -4.24
CA SER A 15 23.58 4.69 -4.02
C SER A 15 24.36 4.91 -2.71
N SER A 16 24.23 6.10 -2.10
CA SER A 16 24.90 6.40 -0.84
C SER A 16 24.11 6.00 0.42
N LEU A 17 22.88 5.53 0.27
CA LEU A 17 22.02 5.14 1.38
C LEU A 17 22.31 3.71 1.84
N VAL A 18 22.67 3.54 3.11
CA VAL A 18 22.98 2.24 3.71
C VAL A 18 21.80 1.76 4.56
N PRO A 19 21.18 0.60 4.27
CA PRO A 19 20.11 0.06 5.10
C PRO A 19 20.53 -0.14 6.55
N PHE A 20 19.68 0.27 7.50
CA PHE A 20 19.98 0.21 8.93
C PHE A 20 19.03 -0.66 9.75
N GLN A 21 17.84 -0.97 9.22
CA GLN A 21 16.81 -1.71 9.97
C GLN A 21 17.07 -3.21 10.17
N GLY A 22 18.05 -3.81 9.47
CA GLY A 22 18.25 -5.25 9.48
C GLY A 22 16.95 -6.00 9.11
N GLU A 23 16.61 -7.02 9.90
CA GLU A 23 15.40 -7.84 9.70
C GLU A 23 14.14 -7.32 10.42
N LEU A 24 14.14 -6.08 10.92
CA LEU A 24 13.03 -5.51 11.69
C LEU A 24 11.69 -5.56 10.94
N LYS A 25 11.73 -5.34 9.63
CA LYS A 25 10.53 -5.42 8.76
C LYS A 25 10.84 -6.21 7.51
N LYS A 26 10.03 -7.23 7.24
CA LYS A 26 10.05 -7.99 5.97
C LYS A 26 8.99 -7.44 5.03
N ARG A 27 9.31 -7.40 3.74
CA ARG A 27 8.40 -7.03 2.65
C ARG A 27 8.40 -8.14 1.63
N THR A 28 7.23 -8.41 1.03
CA THR A 28 7.15 -9.35 -0.08
C THR A 28 7.57 -8.65 -1.38
N GLU A 29 8.01 -9.41 -2.36
CA GLU A 29 8.29 -8.88 -3.71
C GLU A 29 7.07 -8.15 -4.29
N LYS A 30 5.88 -8.67 -4.03
CA LYS A 30 4.61 -8.04 -4.43
C LYS A 30 4.45 -6.64 -3.83
N ASP A 31 4.81 -6.46 -2.56
CA ASP A 31 4.72 -5.14 -1.90
C ASP A 31 5.74 -4.15 -2.48
N VAL A 32 6.96 -4.64 -2.76
CA VAL A 32 8.03 -3.83 -3.37
C VAL A 32 7.63 -3.40 -4.77
N LYS A 33 7.12 -4.33 -5.60
CA LYS A 33 6.66 -4.05 -6.96
C LYS A 33 5.49 -3.05 -6.96
N ALA A 34 4.49 -3.25 -6.12
CA ALA A 34 3.36 -2.32 -6.01
C ALA A 34 3.81 -0.90 -5.60
N LEU A 35 4.84 -0.79 -4.76
CA LEU A 35 5.42 0.50 -4.39
C LEU A 35 6.24 1.10 -5.54
N ALA A 36 6.96 0.28 -6.31
CA ALA A 36 7.68 0.73 -7.51
C ALA A 36 6.71 1.29 -8.56
N ASP A 37 5.62 0.58 -8.84
CA ASP A 37 4.56 1.03 -9.76
C ASP A 37 3.96 2.38 -9.30
N SER A 38 3.69 2.53 -7.99
CA SER A 38 3.21 3.80 -7.42
C SER A 38 4.22 4.93 -7.56
N ILE A 39 5.51 4.67 -7.31
CA ILE A 39 6.56 5.68 -7.47
C ILE A 39 6.70 6.09 -8.95
N MET A 40 6.59 5.16 -9.87
CA MET A 40 6.64 5.46 -11.31
C MET A 40 5.43 6.29 -11.77
N GLN A 41 4.26 6.04 -11.21
CA GLN A 41 3.02 6.73 -11.57
C GLN A 41 2.92 8.11 -10.90
N ASP A 42 3.16 8.20 -9.60
CA ASP A 42 2.84 9.37 -8.76
C ASP A 42 4.09 10.14 -8.31
N GLY A 43 5.28 9.60 -8.54
CA GLY A 43 6.54 10.13 -8.07
C GLY A 43 6.87 9.77 -6.61
N LEU A 44 8.04 10.21 -6.16
CA LEU A 44 8.50 10.03 -4.78
C LEU A 44 7.91 11.11 -3.87
N LEU A 45 6.87 10.76 -3.11
CA LEU A 45 6.08 11.71 -2.30
C LEU A 45 6.71 12.04 -0.94
N MET A 46 7.59 11.18 -0.40
CA MET A 46 8.15 11.35 0.95
C MET A 46 9.67 11.26 0.93
N PRO A 47 10.37 12.14 1.64
CA PRO A 47 11.83 12.09 1.78
C PRO A 47 12.25 10.84 2.58
N PHE A 48 13.50 10.45 2.42
CA PHE A 48 14.13 9.44 3.28
C PHE A 48 14.52 10.07 4.62
N ALA A 49 14.43 9.31 5.73
CA ALA A 49 15.02 9.70 7.00
C ALA A 49 16.39 9.02 7.13
N VAL A 50 17.44 9.81 7.34
CA VAL A 50 18.82 9.35 7.30
C VAL A 50 19.56 9.81 8.55
N TRP A 51 20.37 8.93 9.11
CA TRP A 51 21.35 9.23 10.15
C TRP A 51 22.74 9.23 9.54
N GLN A 52 23.44 10.36 9.67
CA GLN A 52 24.84 10.46 9.22
C GLN A 52 25.80 10.15 10.35
N HIS A 53 26.61 9.14 10.17
CA HIS A 53 27.60 8.72 11.18
C HIS A 53 28.83 8.11 10.51
N ASN A 54 30.01 8.49 10.97
CA ASN A 54 31.30 7.99 10.45
C ASN A 54 31.41 8.03 8.91
N GLY A 55 30.92 9.11 8.29
CA GLY A 55 30.98 9.28 6.83
C GLY A 55 29.97 8.40 6.05
N GLN A 56 29.07 7.70 6.72
CA GLN A 56 28.03 6.88 6.11
C GLN A 56 26.63 7.49 6.32
N ASN A 57 25.72 7.19 5.38
CA ASN A 57 24.32 7.66 5.39
C ASN A 57 23.39 6.49 5.71
N TYR A 58 23.16 6.23 6.99
CA TYR A 58 22.31 5.12 7.45
C TYR A 58 20.83 5.47 7.30
N LEU A 59 20.12 4.62 6.57
CA LEU A 59 18.68 4.79 6.32
C LEU A 59 17.86 4.38 7.54
N LEU A 60 17.16 5.33 8.18
CA LEU A 60 16.26 5.07 9.29
C LEU A 60 14.81 4.84 8.83
N ASP A 61 14.33 5.59 7.82
CA ASP A 61 13.04 5.33 7.19
C ASP A 61 13.11 5.45 5.66
N GLY A 62 12.29 4.64 5.00
CA GLY A 62 12.22 4.58 3.54
C GLY A 62 12.80 3.29 2.95
N HIS A 63 13.13 2.27 3.76
CA HIS A 63 13.67 1.00 3.25
C HIS A 63 12.83 0.36 2.14
N GLY A 64 11.48 0.48 2.20
CA GLY A 64 10.61 0.03 1.12
C GLY A 64 10.79 0.85 -0.16
N ARG A 65 10.92 2.17 -0.02
CA ARG A 65 11.19 3.08 -1.15
C ARG A 65 12.57 2.82 -1.75
N LEU A 66 13.57 2.56 -0.91
CA LEU A 66 14.90 2.18 -1.38
C LEU A 66 14.84 0.88 -2.19
N ALA A 67 14.16 -0.17 -1.69
CA ALA A 67 13.99 -1.42 -2.40
C ALA A 67 13.26 -1.22 -3.74
N ALA A 68 12.15 -0.49 -3.75
CA ALA A 68 11.39 -0.17 -4.96
C ALA A 68 12.20 0.62 -5.99
N LEU A 69 12.98 1.62 -5.56
CA LEU A 69 13.85 2.38 -6.46
C LEU A 69 15.04 1.55 -6.95
N THR A 70 15.52 0.59 -6.17
CA THR A 70 16.53 -0.38 -6.62
C THR A 70 15.97 -1.27 -7.73
N ASP A 71 14.71 -1.74 -7.61
CA ASP A 71 14.05 -2.51 -8.67
C ASP A 71 13.84 -1.67 -9.94
N ILE A 72 13.43 -0.41 -9.80
CA ILE A 72 13.33 0.54 -10.94
C ILE A 72 14.69 0.73 -11.60
N ALA A 73 15.75 0.83 -10.81
CA ALA A 73 17.13 1.01 -11.30
C ALA A 73 17.65 -0.17 -12.13
N LEU A 74 17.08 -1.36 -11.99
CA LEU A 74 17.40 -2.51 -12.87
C LEU A 74 16.96 -2.27 -14.31
N VAL A 75 15.94 -1.43 -14.53
CA VAL A 75 15.41 -1.07 -15.84
C VAL A 75 15.96 0.29 -16.32
N ASP A 76 16.04 1.25 -15.40
CA ASP A 76 16.57 2.60 -15.64
C ASP A 76 17.72 2.92 -14.67
N ASN A 77 18.93 2.66 -15.11
CA ASN A 77 20.14 2.85 -14.30
C ASN A 77 20.40 4.31 -13.92
N SER A 78 19.76 5.29 -14.56
CA SER A 78 19.90 6.71 -14.19
C SER A 78 19.43 7.02 -12.77
N VAL A 79 18.53 6.19 -12.22
CA VAL A 79 17.99 6.32 -10.87
C VAL A 79 19.05 6.10 -9.78
N VAL A 80 20.08 5.32 -10.04
CA VAL A 80 21.17 5.00 -9.08
C VAL A 80 21.88 6.27 -8.60
N ASP A 81 22.19 7.17 -9.51
CA ASP A 81 22.89 8.42 -9.24
C ASP A 81 21.95 9.61 -8.98
N GLN A 82 20.66 9.38 -9.08
CA GLN A 82 19.68 10.43 -8.82
C GLN A 82 19.75 10.89 -7.37
N LYS A 83 19.73 12.20 -7.16
CA LYS A 83 19.68 12.81 -5.83
C LYS A 83 18.28 12.75 -5.27
N MET A 84 18.12 11.96 -4.21
CA MET A 84 16.86 11.76 -3.50
C MET A 84 16.72 12.74 -2.35
N PRO A 85 15.50 13.25 -2.08
CA PRO A 85 15.26 14.12 -0.93
C PRO A 85 15.42 13.32 0.37
N VAL A 86 16.13 13.92 1.33
CA VAL A 86 16.39 13.32 2.64
C VAL A 86 16.14 14.33 3.76
N ILE A 87 15.85 13.81 4.95
CA ILE A 87 15.86 14.55 6.22
C ILE A 87 16.91 13.88 7.10
N ILE A 88 17.85 14.65 7.60
CA ILE A 88 18.88 14.12 8.50
C ILE A 88 18.33 14.10 9.93
N ILE A 89 18.38 12.94 10.55
CA ILE A 89 18.01 12.74 11.96
C ILE A 89 19.26 12.81 12.81
N ASN A 90 19.28 13.72 13.76
CA ASN A 90 20.38 13.90 14.67
C ASN A 90 20.32 12.86 15.77
N ALA A 91 21.34 12.01 15.87
CA ALA A 91 21.57 11.05 16.93
C ALA A 91 23.09 10.97 17.18
N ASP A 92 23.50 11.02 18.44
CA ASP A 92 24.92 10.99 18.82
C ASP A 92 25.46 9.56 18.85
N THR A 93 24.57 8.59 19.08
CA THR A 93 24.91 7.18 19.20
C THR A 93 24.03 6.29 18.32
N GLU A 94 24.54 5.07 18.04
CA GLU A 94 23.76 4.06 17.30
C GLU A 94 22.47 3.67 18.04
N ASP A 95 22.48 3.64 19.37
CA ASP A 95 21.29 3.31 20.16
C ASP A 95 20.24 4.42 20.06
N GLU A 96 20.64 5.68 19.98
CA GLU A 96 19.71 6.79 19.71
C GLU A 96 19.13 6.70 18.29
N ALA A 97 19.96 6.37 17.31
CA ALA A 97 19.51 6.15 15.94
C ALA A 97 18.50 4.98 15.86
N LYS A 98 18.76 3.86 16.56
CA LYS A 98 17.80 2.74 16.69
C LYS A 98 16.49 3.16 17.33
N LYS A 99 16.55 3.95 18.42
CA LYS A 99 15.35 4.49 19.07
C LYS A 99 14.55 5.39 18.10
N ALA A 100 15.24 6.28 17.37
CA ALA A 100 14.61 7.14 16.38
C ALA A 100 13.94 6.31 15.27
N LEU A 101 14.61 5.29 14.75
CA LEU A 101 14.05 4.36 13.76
C LEU A 101 12.76 3.70 14.28
N LEU A 102 12.77 3.20 15.51
CA LEU A 102 11.59 2.58 16.11
C LEU A 102 10.45 3.58 16.28
N GLN A 103 10.73 4.81 16.68
CA GLN A 103 9.74 5.87 16.83
C GLN A 103 9.11 6.27 15.49
N ILE A 104 9.93 6.47 14.45
CA ILE A 104 9.46 6.81 13.10
C ILE A 104 8.61 5.68 12.52
N THR A 105 8.99 4.43 12.77
CA THR A 105 8.27 3.27 12.24
C THR A 105 7.05 2.86 13.05
N SER A 106 6.88 3.37 14.26
CA SER A 106 5.72 3.07 15.11
C SER A 106 4.48 3.79 14.57
N SER A 107 3.33 3.09 14.57
CA SER A 107 2.05 3.66 14.16
C SER A 107 1.29 4.15 15.38
N TYR A 108 1.37 5.46 15.68
CA TYR A 108 0.62 6.08 16.78
C TYR A 108 -0.87 6.30 16.46
N GLY A 109 -1.26 6.13 15.21
CA GLY A 109 -2.63 6.23 14.75
C GLY A 109 -3.05 5.03 13.89
N LYS A 110 -4.32 4.65 13.96
CA LYS A 110 -4.89 3.60 13.12
C LYS A 110 -5.87 4.22 12.13
N ILE A 111 -5.74 3.86 10.86
CA ILE A 111 -6.74 4.21 9.86
C ILE A 111 -7.99 3.37 10.12
N THR A 112 -9.11 4.04 10.40
CA THR A 112 -10.41 3.37 10.53
C THR A 112 -11.03 3.14 9.14
N LYS A 113 -11.84 2.09 9.03
CA LYS A 113 -12.56 1.77 7.78
C LYS A 113 -13.42 2.95 7.31
N ASP A 114 -14.23 3.51 8.20
CA ASP A 114 -15.14 4.61 7.87
C ASP A 114 -14.39 5.91 7.54
N GLY A 115 -13.26 6.15 8.22
CA GLY A 115 -12.36 7.26 7.91
C GLY A 115 -11.76 7.13 6.51
N ALA A 116 -11.23 5.95 6.17
CA ALA A 116 -10.68 5.68 4.85
C ALA A 116 -11.72 5.89 3.75
N ILE A 117 -12.92 5.34 3.93
CA ILE A 117 -14.03 5.43 2.97
C ILE A 117 -14.45 6.87 2.72
N ARG A 118 -14.65 7.65 3.80
CA ARG A 118 -15.03 9.07 3.68
C ARG A 118 -13.95 9.89 3.01
N PHE A 119 -12.69 9.66 3.37
CA PHE A 119 -11.56 10.40 2.83
C PHE A 119 -11.32 10.13 1.35
N THR A 120 -11.48 8.87 0.90
CA THR A 120 -11.26 8.50 -0.50
C THR A 120 -12.46 8.71 -1.41
N LYS A 121 -13.61 9.16 -0.87
CA LYS A 121 -14.88 9.33 -1.63
C LYS A 121 -14.74 10.24 -2.83
N THR A 122 -13.90 11.27 -2.76
CA THR A 122 -13.69 12.28 -3.80
C THR A 122 -12.47 12.01 -4.68
N ILE A 123 -11.70 10.96 -4.39
CA ILE A 123 -10.50 10.59 -5.13
C ILE A 123 -10.82 9.37 -6.00
N PRO A 124 -11.08 9.56 -7.32
CA PRO A 124 -11.31 8.43 -8.21
C PRO A 124 -10.03 7.60 -8.35
N GLU A 125 -10.18 6.28 -8.40
CA GLU A 125 -9.11 5.30 -8.67
C GLU A 125 -7.92 5.30 -7.70
N TYR A 126 -8.11 5.72 -6.45
CA TYR A 126 -7.04 5.67 -5.45
C TYR A 126 -6.60 4.23 -5.14
N ARG A 127 -5.32 3.90 -5.40
CA ARG A 127 -4.75 2.54 -5.31
C ARG A 127 -3.71 2.34 -4.20
N ALA A 128 -3.81 3.04 -3.08
CA ALA A 128 -2.87 2.79 -1.97
C ALA A 128 -3.15 1.43 -1.28
N PRO A 129 -2.16 0.52 -1.19
CA PRO A 129 -2.33 -0.83 -0.62
C PRO A 129 -2.92 -0.83 0.79
N ALA A 130 -2.55 0.15 1.63
CA ALA A 130 -3.06 0.27 3.00
C ALA A 130 -4.56 0.55 3.09
N ILE A 131 -5.14 1.17 2.06
CA ILE A 131 -6.54 1.60 2.00
C ILE A 131 -7.37 0.72 1.07
N ASN A 132 -6.77 0.13 0.05
CA ASN A 132 -7.44 -0.73 -0.93
C ASN A 132 -8.24 -1.87 -0.28
N LYS A 133 -7.72 -2.48 0.80
CA LYS A 133 -8.44 -3.52 1.54
C LYS A 133 -9.79 -3.03 2.12
N PHE A 134 -9.95 -1.73 2.34
CA PHE A 134 -11.20 -1.13 2.81
C PHE A 134 -12.09 -0.67 1.66
N VAL A 135 -11.50 -0.11 0.61
CA VAL A 135 -12.21 0.46 -0.55
C VAL A 135 -12.72 -0.63 -1.47
N HIS A 136 -11.92 -1.65 -1.80
CA HIS A 136 -12.36 -2.77 -2.65
C HIS A 136 -13.58 -3.53 -2.11
N LYS A 137 -13.69 -3.69 -0.78
CA LYS A 137 -14.88 -4.33 -0.20
C LYS A 137 -16.15 -3.52 -0.44
N GLN A 138 -16.07 -2.18 -0.60
CA GLN A 138 -17.24 -1.36 -0.87
C GLN A 138 -17.62 -1.33 -2.37
N VAL A 139 -16.64 -1.34 -3.27
CA VAL A 139 -16.93 -1.41 -4.71
C VAL A 139 -17.64 -2.74 -5.01
N VAL A 140 -17.16 -3.85 -4.45
CA VAL A 140 -17.83 -5.15 -4.59
C VAL A 140 -19.23 -5.13 -3.95
N ALA A 141 -19.39 -4.49 -2.77
CA ALA A 141 -20.70 -4.37 -2.12
C ALA A 141 -21.67 -3.46 -2.90
N ARG A 142 -21.20 -2.37 -3.51
CA ARG A 142 -22.03 -1.50 -4.38
C ARG A 142 -22.41 -2.19 -5.67
N THR A 143 -21.50 -2.94 -6.31
CA THR A 143 -21.82 -3.72 -7.51
C THR A 143 -22.84 -4.85 -7.19
N THR A 144 -22.81 -5.37 -5.95
CA THR A 144 -23.78 -6.38 -5.50
C THR A 144 -25.12 -5.75 -5.12
N GLN A 145 -25.16 -4.45 -4.72
CA GLN A 145 -26.40 -3.74 -4.42
C GLN A 145 -27.13 -3.22 -5.68
N GLU A 146 -26.43 -3.06 -6.80
CA GLU A 146 -27.05 -2.68 -8.10
C GLU A 146 -27.53 -3.90 -8.90
N ARG A 147 -27.28 -5.14 -8.44
CA ARG A 147 -27.98 -6.29 -8.97
C ARG A 147 -29.40 -6.28 -8.39
N PRO A 148 -30.45 -6.37 -9.23
CA PRO A 148 -31.80 -6.50 -8.73
C PRO A 148 -31.81 -7.66 -7.73
N LEU A 149 -32.52 -7.46 -6.62
CA LEU A 149 -32.65 -8.37 -5.50
C LEU A 149 -33.18 -9.74 -5.97
N GLY A 150 -32.29 -10.55 -6.53
CA GLY A 150 -32.54 -11.93 -6.89
C GLY A 150 -31.76 -12.84 -5.96
N ALA A 151 -32.43 -13.68 -5.20
CA ALA A 151 -31.78 -14.78 -4.50
C ALA A 151 -31.45 -15.87 -5.51
N LEU A 152 -30.17 -16.28 -5.60
CA LEU A 152 -29.81 -17.49 -6.35
C LEU A 152 -30.22 -18.71 -5.54
N ILE A 153 -31.29 -19.38 -5.96
CA ILE A 153 -31.76 -20.62 -5.37
C ILE A 153 -31.27 -21.76 -6.25
N ARG A 154 -30.48 -22.68 -5.70
CA ARG A 154 -30.09 -23.91 -6.38
C ARG A 154 -31.06 -25.04 -5.99
N ILE A 155 -31.81 -25.53 -6.94
CA ILE A 155 -32.72 -26.64 -6.77
C ILE A 155 -32.08 -27.88 -7.41
N ARG A 156 -31.97 -28.95 -6.68
CA ARG A 156 -31.55 -30.25 -7.24
C ARG A 156 -32.81 -31.07 -7.58
N VAL A 157 -32.98 -31.30 -8.86
CA VAL A 157 -34.14 -32.01 -9.39
C VAL A 157 -33.67 -33.34 -10.01
N PRO A 158 -34.39 -34.45 -9.84
CA PRO A 158 -34.14 -35.67 -10.59
C PRO A 158 -34.23 -35.43 -12.10
N HIS A 159 -33.36 -36.08 -12.88
CA HIS A 159 -33.19 -35.82 -14.32
C HIS A 159 -34.49 -36.00 -15.12
N ASP A 160 -35.34 -36.94 -14.72
CA ASP A 160 -36.64 -37.25 -15.31
C ASP A 160 -37.71 -36.17 -15.07
N LYS A 161 -37.46 -35.23 -14.15
CA LYS A 161 -38.39 -34.14 -13.78
C LYS A 161 -37.84 -32.74 -14.09
N GLU A 162 -36.66 -32.64 -14.67
CA GLU A 162 -36.00 -31.38 -14.92
C GLU A 162 -36.84 -30.46 -15.82
N GLN A 163 -37.36 -30.97 -16.92
CA GLN A 163 -38.15 -30.18 -17.86
C GLN A 163 -39.46 -29.67 -17.24
N ALA A 164 -40.16 -30.49 -16.49
CA ALA A 164 -41.41 -30.10 -15.82
C ALA A 164 -41.17 -28.98 -14.79
N VAL A 165 -40.03 -28.99 -14.08
CA VAL A 165 -39.66 -27.94 -13.13
C VAL A 165 -39.27 -26.65 -13.87
N ARG A 166 -38.55 -26.72 -15.01
CA ARG A 166 -38.24 -25.57 -15.84
C ARG A 166 -39.49 -24.89 -16.36
N ASP A 167 -40.44 -25.69 -16.86
CA ASP A 167 -41.72 -25.18 -17.38
C ASP A 167 -42.56 -24.49 -16.29
N LEU A 168 -42.51 -25.01 -15.09
CA LEU A 168 -43.20 -24.45 -13.93
C LEU A 168 -42.58 -23.15 -13.44
N LEU A 169 -41.24 -23.05 -13.46
CA LEU A 169 -40.48 -21.84 -13.07
C LEU A 169 -40.58 -20.75 -14.13
N SER A 170 -40.73 -21.11 -15.41
CA SER A 170 -40.88 -20.14 -16.50
C SER A 170 -42.22 -19.41 -16.49
N GLN A 171 -43.20 -19.85 -15.74
CA GLN A 171 -44.50 -19.22 -15.54
C GLN A 171 -44.46 -18.10 -14.49
N VAL A 172 -43.33 -17.88 -13.86
CA VAL A 172 -43.17 -16.87 -12.78
C VAL A 172 -42.36 -15.68 -13.34
N ASP A 173 -43.00 -14.55 -13.52
CA ASP A 173 -42.48 -13.37 -14.24
C ASP A 173 -41.15 -12.77 -13.72
N TYR A 174 -40.66 -13.20 -12.58
CA TYR A 174 -39.45 -12.67 -11.95
C TYR A 174 -38.36 -13.74 -11.67
N ILE A 175 -38.49 -14.94 -12.27
CA ILE A 175 -37.48 -16.00 -12.17
C ILE A 175 -36.77 -16.16 -13.51
N THR A 176 -35.44 -16.06 -13.50
CA THR A 176 -34.62 -16.43 -14.64
C THR A 176 -33.98 -17.80 -14.35
N VAL A 177 -34.27 -18.78 -15.21
CA VAL A 177 -33.66 -20.12 -15.14
C VAL A 177 -32.37 -20.06 -15.96
N LEU A 178 -31.22 -20.32 -15.32
CA LEU A 178 -29.90 -20.37 -15.94
C LEU A 178 -29.56 -21.77 -16.42
#